data_704c89257df49f690d7012473d3f0112
#
_entry.id   704c89257df49f690d7012473d3f0112
#
_cell.length_a   1.000
_cell.length_b   1.000
_cell.length_c   1.000
_cell.angle_alpha   90.00
_cell.angle_beta   90.00
_cell.angle_gamma   90.00
#
_symmetry.space_group_name_H-M   'P 1'
#
loop_
_entity.id
_entity.type
_entity.pdbx_description
1 polymer ?
#
loop_
_entity_poly.entity_id
_entity_poly.type
_entity_poly.pdbx_seq_one_letter_code
_entity_poly.pdbx_strand_id
1 'polypeptide(L)'
;MQDELLSLFPTPVLIAQYPLPYEKELEYIRALPCRRENKGGDAGNVIHYNRQSEDTFVLDNPVLSNIKAFIESKLHKFVKEIMNSNNEMVITQSWINKSGKGESHHEHV
;
A
#
# COMPACT_ATOMS: atom_id res chain seq x y z
N MET A 1 -0.95 -46.59 -4.06
CA MET A 1 -0.47 -45.32 -4.64
C MET A 1 -0.82 -44.17 -3.71
N GLN A 2 0.13 -43.38 -3.36
CA GLN A 2 -0.10 -42.22 -2.51
C GLN A 2 -0.39 -41.01 -3.38
N ASP A 3 -1.38 -40.25 -2.95
CA ASP A 3 -1.64 -38.97 -3.59
C ASP A 3 -0.64 -37.93 -3.10
N GLU A 4 -0.26 -37.05 -3.97
CA GLU A 4 0.64 -35.96 -3.65
C GLU A 4 -0.02 -34.64 -3.98
N LEU A 5 -0.07 -33.74 -3.00
CA LEU A 5 -0.62 -32.41 -3.16
C LEU A 5 0.51 -31.43 -3.41
N LEU A 6 0.52 -30.83 -4.59
CA LEU A 6 1.52 -29.85 -4.95
C LEU A 6 0.91 -28.46 -4.96
N SER A 7 1.65 -27.51 -4.39
CA SER A 7 1.25 -26.11 -4.40
C SER A 7 1.95 -25.42 -5.56
N LEU A 8 1.28 -25.39 -6.71
CA LEU A 8 1.80 -24.76 -7.91
C LEU A 8 1.31 -23.33 -8.00
N PHE A 9 2.22 -22.43 -8.37
CA PHE A 9 1.92 -21.00 -8.54
C PHE A 9 1.30 -20.34 -7.29
N PRO A 10 1.90 -20.54 -6.10
CA PRO A 10 1.38 -19.90 -4.92
C PRO A 10 1.55 -18.37 -5.02
N THR A 11 0.59 -17.63 -4.45
CA THR A 11 0.69 -16.18 -4.33
C THR A 11 1.06 -15.85 -2.89
N PRO A 12 2.34 -15.62 -2.59
CA PRO A 12 2.73 -15.28 -1.23
C PRO A 12 2.29 -13.87 -0.86
N VAL A 13 1.86 -13.70 0.39
CA VAL A 13 1.45 -12.42 0.93
C VAL A 13 2.12 -12.25 2.28
N LEU A 14 2.76 -11.12 2.49
CA LEU A 14 3.32 -10.77 3.78
C LEU A 14 2.41 -9.76 4.45
N ILE A 15 1.99 -10.08 5.66
CA ILE A 15 1.19 -9.19 6.49
C ILE A 15 2.01 -8.79 7.69
N ALA A 16 2.09 -7.49 7.97
CA ALA A 16 2.83 -6.98 9.11
C ALA A 16 2.05 -5.83 9.72
N GLN A 17 2.25 -5.63 11.03
CA GLN A 17 1.59 -4.56 11.75
C GLN A 17 2.64 -3.58 12.26
N TYR A 18 2.43 -2.30 11.94
CA TYR A 18 3.30 -1.24 12.43
C TYR A 18 3.02 -1.00 13.92
N PRO A 19 4.06 -0.93 14.76
CA PRO A 19 3.86 -0.76 16.20
C PRO A 19 3.35 0.63 16.56
N LEU A 20 2.53 0.69 17.61
CA LEU A 20 2.05 1.93 18.20
C LEU A 20 3.11 2.54 19.12
N PRO A 21 3.08 3.85 19.36
CA PRO A 21 2.14 4.85 18.85
C PRO A 21 2.57 5.43 17.49
N TYR A 22 1.60 5.87 16.70
CA TYR A 22 1.85 6.53 15.41
C TYR A 22 1.05 7.83 15.27
N GLU A 23 0.90 8.55 16.36
CA GLU A 23 0.04 9.74 16.40
C GLU A 23 0.51 10.85 15.48
N LYS A 24 1.83 11.08 15.42
CA LYS A 24 2.40 12.13 14.56
C LYS A 24 2.20 11.80 13.09
N GLU A 25 2.41 10.55 12.74
CA GLU A 25 2.21 10.08 11.37
C GLU A 25 0.76 10.20 10.96
N LEU A 26 -0.16 9.82 11.85
CA LEU A 26 -1.59 9.89 11.57
C LEU A 26 -2.06 11.34 11.42
N GLU A 27 -1.58 12.24 12.26
CA GLU A 27 -1.88 13.65 12.15
C GLU A 27 -1.41 14.23 10.82
N TYR A 28 -0.19 13.89 10.41
CA TYR A 28 0.35 14.31 9.12
C TYR A 28 -0.51 13.79 7.96
N ILE A 29 -0.88 12.52 8.01
CA ILE A 29 -1.69 11.89 6.98
C ILE A 29 -3.06 12.56 6.88
N ARG A 30 -3.69 12.85 8.01
CA ARG A 30 -5.01 13.50 8.02
C ARG A 30 -4.95 14.91 7.46
N ALA A 31 -3.84 15.59 7.62
CA ALA A 31 -3.67 16.97 7.14
C ALA A 31 -3.22 17.05 5.69
N LEU A 32 -2.87 15.94 5.05
CA LEU A 32 -2.40 15.95 3.67
C LEU A 32 -3.45 16.45 2.70
N PRO A 33 -3.08 17.39 1.81
CA PRO A 33 -3.96 17.79 0.71
C PRO A 33 -4.24 16.61 -0.18
N CYS A 34 -5.50 16.37 -0.45
CA CYS A 34 -5.93 15.28 -1.32
C CYS A 34 -6.96 15.81 -2.30
N ARG A 35 -6.96 15.23 -3.48
CA ARG A 35 -7.96 15.54 -4.49
C ARG A 35 -8.84 14.31 -4.71
N ARG A 36 -10.08 14.57 -5.09
CA ARG A 36 -11.02 13.50 -5.39
C ARG A 36 -10.73 12.93 -6.77
N GLU A 37 -10.61 11.62 -6.83
CA GLU A 37 -10.49 10.90 -8.08
C GLU A 37 -11.81 10.20 -8.39
N ASN A 38 -12.28 10.35 -9.62
CA ASN A 38 -13.47 9.66 -10.12
C ASN A 38 -13.01 8.58 -11.09
N LYS A 39 -13.14 7.33 -10.69
CA LYS A 39 -12.66 6.21 -11.49
C LYS A 39 -13.80 5.28 -11.85
N GLY A 40 -13.91 4.93 -13.12
CA GLY A 40 -14.84 3.94 -13.59
C GLY A 40 -16.30 4.33 -13.55
N GLY A 41 -16.60 5.62 -13.50
CA GLY A 41 -17.96 6.10 -13.38
C GLY A 41 -18.70 6.31 -14.69
N ASP A 42 -18.17 5.86 -15.77
CA ASP A 42 -18.72 6.08 -17.10
C ASP A 42 -19.97 5.26 -17.40
N ALA A 43 -20.18 4.18 -16.67
CA ALA A 43 -21.35 3.32 -16.87
C ALA A 43 -22.63 3.88 -16.24
N GLY A 44 -22.59 5.09 -15.74
CA GLY A 44 -23.77 5.81 -15.28
C GLY A 44 -24.22 5.54 -13.87
N ASN A 45 -24.10 4.34 -13.35
CA ASN A 45 -24.70 3.97 -12.06
C ASN A 45 -23.70 3.63 -10.96
N VAL A 46 -22.45 3.34 -11.31
CA VAL A 46 -21.44 3.00 -10.32
C VAL A 46 -20.37 4.07 -10.38
N ILE A 47 -20.26 4.83 -9.30
CA ILE A 47 -19.28 5.90 -9.19
C ILE A 47 -18.30 5.50 -8.10
N HIS A 48 -17.04 5.41 -8.46
CA HIS A 48 -15.97 5.11 -7.53
C HIS A 48 -15.20 6.39 -7.23
N TYR A 49 -15.28 6.82 -5.99
CA TYR A 49 -14.56 7.98 -5.51
C TYR A 49 -13.51 7.57 -4.49
N ASN A 50 -12.37 8.15 -4.61
CA ASN A 50 -11.40 8.20 -3.54
C ASN A 50 -10.71 9.54 -3.59
N ARG A 51 -10.07 9.91 -2.49
CA ARG A 51 -9.23 11.10 -2.44
C ARG A 51 -7.79 10.62 -2.39
N GLN A 52 -7.02 11.06 -3.35
CA GLN A 52 -5.61 10.71 -3.43
C GLN A 52 -4.78 11.91 -3.01
N SER A 53 -3.72 11.68 -2.23
CA SER A 53 -2.80 12.74 -1.87
C SER A 53 -2.21 13.37 -3.12
N GLU A 54 -2.07 14.69 -3.11
CA GLU A 54 -1.43 15.41 -4.22
C GLU A 54 0.05 15.07 -4.28
N ASP A 55 0.68 14.86 -3.13
CA ASP A 55 2.05 14.40 -3.04
C ASP A 55 2.11 12.90 -3.33
N THR A 56 2.90 12.51 -4.33
CA THR A 56 3.10 11.12 -4.71
C THR A 56 4.45 10.57 -4.23
N PHE A 57 5.05 11.25 -3.26
CA PHE A 57 6.28 10.83 -2.60
C PHE A 57 6.17 11.01 -1.09
N VAL A 58 5.00 10.65 -0.55
CA VAL A 58 4.69 10.92 0.86
C VAL A 58 5.66 10.27 1.85
N LEU A 59 6.16 9.07 1.51
CA LEU A 59 7.11 8.39 2.39
C LEU A 59 8.49 9.07 2.44
N ASP A 60 8.77 10.00 1.55
CA ASP A 60 10.01 10.77 1.61
C ASP A 60 9.95 11.91 2.63
N ASN A 61 8.77 12.20 3.16
CA ASN A 61 8.64 13.19 4.21
C ASN A 61 9.22 12.66 5.52
N PRO A 62 10.06 13.44 6.21
CA PRO A 62 10.69 13.00 7.47
C PRO A 62 9.72 12.53 8.55
N VAL A 63 8.49 13.06 8.58
CA VAL A 63 7.48 12.63 9.54
C VAL A 63 7.15 11.14 9.38
N LEU A 64 7.22 10.62 8.14
CA LEU A 64 6.93 9.22 7.84
C LEU A 64 8.19 8.35 7.74
N SER A 65 9.33 8.85 8.20
CA SER A 65 10.61 8.12 8.06
C SER A 65 10.59 6.77 8.77
N ASN A 66 9.94 6.67 9.93
CA ASN A 66 9.86 5.41 10.65
C ASN A 66 8.96 4.40 9.93
N ILE A 67 7.85 4.87 9.37
CA ILE A 67 6.98 4.01 8.56
C ILE A 67 7.71 3.53 7.32
N LYS A 68 8.43 4.43 6.66
CA LYS A 68 9.22 4.07 5.47
C LYS A 68 10.24 2.99 5.80
N ALA A 69 10.99 3.17 6.89
CA ALA A 69 11.98 2.19 7.32
C ALA A 69 11.34 0.85 7.64
N PHE A 70 10.17 0.86 8.28
CA PHE A 70 9.42 -0.36 8.56
C PHE A 70 9.02 -1.09 7.28
N ILE A 71 8.46 -0.35 6.31
CA ILE A 71 8.06 -0.93 5.02
C ILE A 71 9.28 -1.50 4.30
N GLU A 72 10.37 -0.77 4.26
CA GLU A 72 11.60 -1.22 3.59
C GLU A 72 12.15 -2.49 4.24
N SER A 73 12.11 -2.59 5.57
CA SER A 73 12.59 -3.79 6.24
C SER A 73 11.73 -5.01 5.92
N LYS A 74 10.41 -4.82 5.80
CA LYS A 74 9.50 -5.92 5.44
C LYS A 74 9.63 -6.29 3.97
N LEU A 75 9.89 -5.31 3.13
CA LEU A 75 10.14 -5.55 1.70
C LEU A 75 11.41 -6.38 1.51
N HIS A 76 12.49 -6.03 2.20
CA HIS A 76 13.74 -6.79 2.14
C HIS A 76 13.54 -8.21 2.64
N LYS A 77 12.81 -8.39 3.71
CA LYS A 77 12.47 -9.72 4.23
C LYS A 77 11.71 -10.54 3.20
N PHE A 78 10.72 -9.95 2.56
CA PHE A 78 9.93 -10.62 1.53
C PHE A 78 10.81 -11.03 0.35
N VAL A 79 11.63 -10.11 -0.15
CA VAL A 79 12.48 -10.38 -1.30
C VAL A 79 13.50 -11.48 -0.98
N LYS A 80 14.11 -11.42 0.21
CA LYS A 80 15.13 -12.39 0.60
C LYS A 80 14.54 -13.75 0.90
N GLU A 81 13.50 -13.83 1.72
CA GLU A 81 12.98 -15.09 2.23
C GLU A 81 11.97 -15.76 1.31
N ILE A 82 11.15 -14.97 0.64
CA ILE A 82 10.08 -15.50 -0.21
C ILE A 82 10.54 -15.63 -1.66
N MET A 83 11.18 -14.60 -2.18
CA MET A 83 11.65 -14.59 -3.56
C MET A 83 13.08 -15.13 -3.71
N ASN A 84 13.74 -15.42 -2.59
CA ASN A 84 15.11 -15.93 -2.56
C ASN A 84 16.06 -15.08 -3.41
N SER A 85 15.94 -13.78 -3.28
CA SER A 85 16.74 -12.82 -4.03
C SER A 85 17.51 -11.90 -3.08
N ASN A 86 18.71 -11.53 -3.49
CA ASN A 86 19.53 -10.54 -2.77
C ASN A 86 19.46 -9.18 -3.46
N ASN A 87 18.56 -9.00 -4.42
CA ASN A 87 18.40 -7.74 -5.09
C ASN A 87 17.87 -6.67 -4.12
N GLU A 88 18.40 -5.47 -4.26
CA GLU A 88 17.92 -4.34 -3.49
C GLU A 88 16.69 -3.76 -4.16
N MET A 89 15.67 -3.50 -3.35
CA MET A 89 14.43 -2.89 -3.81
C MET A 89 14.31 -1.49 -3.22
N VAL A 90 13.86 -0.57 -4.02
CA VAL A 90 13.66 0.82 -3.58
C VAL A 90 12.23 1.24 -3.84
N ILE A 91 11.71 2.10 -2.96
CA ILE A 91 10.38 2.68 -3.14
C ILE A 91 10.54 3.90 -4.04
N THR A 92 9.89 3.87 -5.19
CA THR A 92 9.99 4.96 -6.16
C THR A 92 8.90 6.00 -6.00
N GLN A 93 7.70 5.56 -5.63
CA GLN A 93 6.57 6.44 -5.40
C GLN A 93 5.73 5.93 -4.25
N SER A 94 5.03 6.84 -3.60
CA SER A 94 4.13 6.51 -2.52
C SER A 94 3.06 7.59 -2.40
N TRP A 95 1.83 7.18 -2.23
CA TRP A 95 0.72 8.11 -2.05
C TRP A 95 -0.30 7.52 -1.10
N ILE A 96 -1.21 8.37 -0.64
CA ILE A 96 -2.25 7.99 0.29
C ILE A 96 -3.60 8.14 -0.38
N ASN A 97 -4.44 7.14 -0.21
CA ASN A 97 -5.83 7.20 -0.61
C ASN A 97 -6.70 7.33 0.63
N LYS A 98 -7.66 8.23 0.57
CA LYS A 98 -8.64 8.43 1.64
C LYS A 98 -10.02 8.16 1.08
N SER A 99 -10.77 7.29 1.74
CA SER A 99 -12.13 6.95 1.34
C SER A 99 -13.07 7.16 2.51
N GLY A 100 -14.18 7.83 2.26
CA GLY A 100 -15.23 8.00 3.24
C GLY A 100 -16.34 6.97 3.02
N LYS A 101 -17.40 7.12 3.79
CA LYS A 101 -18.57 6.25 3.66
C LYS A 101 -19.16 6.39 2.25
N GLY A 102 -19.40 5.26 1.61
CA GLY A 102 -19.94 5.23 0.26
C GLY A 102 -18.94 5.49 -0.85
N GLU A 103 -17.68 5.73 -0.52
CA GLU A 103 -16.61 5.89 -1.49
C GLU A 103 -15.87 4.57 -1.67
N SER A 104 -15.32 4.36 -2.85
CA SER A 104 -14.54 3.16 -3.14
C SER A 104 -13.40 3.51 -4.08
N HIS A 105 -12.40 2.66 -4.05
CA HIS A 105 -11.25 2.75 -4.95
C HIS A 105 -11.43 1.73 -6.07
N HIS A 106 -11.06 2.11 -7.29
CA HIS A 106 -11.16 1.17 -8.40
C HIS A 106 -10.09 0.08 -8.27
N GLU A 107 -10.38 -1.05 -8.89
CA GLU A 107 -9.48 -2.19 -8.88
C GLU A 107 -8.24 -1.91 -9.73
N HIS A 108 -7.09 -2.31 -9.21
CA HIS A 108 -5.82 -2.26 -9.93
C HIS A 108 -5.40 -3.66 -10.34
N VAL A 109 -4.91 -3.76 -11.54
CA VAL A 109 -4.41 -5.03 -12.06
C VAL A 109 -2.90 -5.04 -12.05
#